data_1512de9eef69e49c699e68e0290f1220
#
_entry.id   1512de9eef69e49c699e68e0290f1220
#
_cell.length_a   1.000
_cell.length_b   1.000
_cell.length_c   1.000
_cell.angle_alpha   90.00
_cell.angle_beta   90.00
_cell.angle_gamma   90.00
#
_symmetry.space_group_name_H-M   'P 1'
#
loop_
_entity.id
_entity.type
_entity.pdbx_description
1 polymer ?
#
loop_
_entity_poly.entity_id
_entity_poly.type
_entity_poly.pdbx_seq_one_letter_code
_entity_poly.pdbx_strand_id
1 'polypeptide(L)'
;VKISKKQIAASTFSFISAIAIAQFAHAEGMTADSGSPVGDNQNSQTAGPEGPVLLQDSHLIEKLQRFDRERIPERVVHARGTGIFGEFVPTSDISSLTEAAVFTPGTKTPVFVRFSTVMGYRGSPEQARDPRGFAVKFYTQQGNWDVVGINWPIFFIRDAIKFPDFVHANKPSAVTGVQDPNLAFDFFAHSPEATNMLTHLYTDEGMPDSYRHMDGYGVHAFKFVNAKGEVHYVKFHWKSRQGVEGIRPQDIPHSIGADWNLMTNDLYNSVKAHSYPQWDLYIQVLSPKDLDKFDFDALDDTKVWPSSIPEQKVGTMTLNRIPDNYFESTEESAFAPSRLVPGIEPSEDRMLQGRLFSYADTQMYRLGPNYNQLPINRPVVPVSNNNQDGFMNAGDRKGEVNYEPSGVAEIAQQDKYKSVQTSLTGTTQQRAIHKTLDFRQAGEYYRTLSETGKSDLITALSGDLGRVTNDANKYAMLSYFYKADADYGTRLARATNADVARVKDAAAHLSEN
;
A
#
# COMPACT_ATOMS: atom_id res chain seq x y z
N VAL A 1 68.30 32.39 -54.76
CA VAL A 1 66.95 32.96 -54.91
C VAL A 1 66.08 32.41 -53.77
N LYS A 2 65.70 33.31 -52.85
CA LYS A 2 64.86 32.96 -51.68
C LYS A 2 63.41 32.80 -52.14
N ILE A 3 62.78 31.71 -51.77
CA ILE A 3 61.33 31.51 -51.92
C ILE A 3 60.71 31.52 -50.50
N SER A 4 59.80 32.47 -50.31
CA SER A 4 59.10 32.73 -49.05
C SER A 4 58.05 31.65 -48.79
N LYS A 5 57.95 31.23 -47.54
CA LYS A 5 56.88 30.37 -47.08
C LYS A 5 55.57 31.18 -47.00
N LYS A 6 54.63 30.90 -47.83
CA LYS A 6 53.21 31.28 -47.64
C LYS A 6 52.49 30.09 -47.07
N GLN A 7 51.87 30.29 -45.94
CA GLN A 7 50.98 29.35 -45.31
C GLN A 7 49.78 29.05 -46.21
N ILE A 8 49.58 27.78 -46.49
CA ILE A 8 48.33 27.28 -47.07
C ILE A 8 47.57 26.69 -45.88
N ALA A 9 46.53 27.40 -45.47
CA ALA A 9 45.51 26.87 -44.57
C ALA A 9 44.69 25.84 -45.34
N ALA A 10 44.90 24.58 -45.08
CA ALA A 10 44.04 23.54 -45.58
C ALA A 10 42.79 23.46 -44.70
N SER A 11 41.68 23.97 -45.21
CA SER A 11 40.36 23.78 -44.66
C SER A 11 39.94 22.34 -44.90
N THR A 12 40.12 21.49 -43.90
CA THR A 12 39.60 20.13 -43.89
C THR A 12 38.07 20.22 -43.61
N PHE A 13 37.27 20.26 -44.63
CA PHE A 13 35.83 20.00 -44.54
C PHE A 13 35.66 18.52 -44.21
N SER A 14 35.45 18.19 -42.92
CA SER A 14 34.95 16.89 -42.50
C SER A 14 33.51 16.77 -42.95
N PHE A 15 33.25 16.11 -44.06
CA PHE A 15 31.97 15.53 -44.35
C PHE A 15 31.69 14.43 -43.32
N ILE A 16 31.01 14.76 -42.25
CA ILE A 16 30.32 13.76 -41.42
C ILE A 16 29.10 13.34 -42.25
N SER A 17 29.27 12.30 -43.03
CA SER A 17 28.15 11.54 -43.58
C SER A 17 27.41 10.94 -42.36
N ALA A 18 26.33 11.62 -41.95
CA ALA A 18 25.34 11.00 -41.08
C ALA A 18 24.70 9.85 -41.89
N ILE A 19 25.31 8.67 -41.82
CA ILE A 19 24.62 7.44 -42.16
C ILE A 19 23.54 7.34 -41.09
N ALA A 20 22.33 7.78 -41.42
CA ALA A 20 21.14 7.36 -40.70
C ALA A 20 21.06 5.82 -40.86
N ILE A 21 21.67 5.11 -39.92
CA ILE A 21 21.39 3.69 -39.73
C ILE A 21 19.92 3.69 -39.32
N ALA A 22 19.04 3.45 -40.29
CA ALA A 22 17.71 2.97 -40.00
C ALA A 22 17.96 1.69 -39.17
N GLN A 23 17.83 1.81 -37.87
CA GLN A 23 17.67 0.66 -36.99
C GLN A 23 16.34 0.02 -37.44
N PHE A 24 16.44 -0.85 -38.44
CA PHE A 24 15.48 -1.93 -38.51
C PHE A 24 15.63 -2.60 -37.15
N ALA A 25 14.58 -2.55 -36.34
CA ALA A 25 14.49 -3.38 -35.15
C ALA A 25 14.59 -4.84 -35.65
N HIS A 26 15.81 -5.36 -35.76
CA HIS A 26 16.03 -6.79 -35.91
C HIS A 26 15.52 -7.33 -34.57
N ALA A 27 14.50 -8.20 -34.60
CA ALA A 27 14.14 -8.96 -33.45
C ALA A 27 15.44 -9.60 -32.92
N GLU A 28 15.75 -9.35 -31.64
CA GLU A 28 16.86 -10.02 -30.99
C GLU A 28 16.67 -11.53 -31.14
N GLY A 29 17.73 -12.25 -31.43
CA GLY A 29 17.69 -13.72 -31.55
C GLY A 29 17.24 -14.32 -30.22
N MET A 30 16.28 -15.25 -30.24
CA MET A 30 15.83 -15.95 -29.06
C MET A 30 16.96 -16.76 -28.43
N THR A 31 17.09 -16.71 -27.11
CA THR A 31 18.05 -17.52 -26.36
C THR A 31 17.36 -18.27 -25.21
N ALA A 32 17.94 -19.35 -24.78
CA ALA A 32 17.68 -20.03 -23.51
C ALA A 32 18.18 -19.19 -22.34
N ASP A 33 17.83 -19.53 -21.09
CA ASP A 33 18.30 -18.84 -19.88
C ASP A 33 19.84 -18.87 -19.74
N SER A 34 20.51 -19.87 -20.30
CA SER A 34 21.98 -19.97 -20.38
C SER A 34 22.62 -19.03 -21.41
N GLY A 35 21.82 -18.32 -22.21
CA GLY A 35 22.27 -17.47 -23.31
C GLY A 35 22.49 -18.22 -24.64
N SER A 36 22.28 -19.53 -24.71
CA SER A 36 22.42 -20.32 -25.95
C SER A 36 21.32 -19.96 -26.94
N PRO A 37 21.64 -19.78 -28.25
CA PRO A 37 20.63 -19.49 -29.26
C PRO A 37 19.60 -20.64 -29.40
N VAL A 38 18.34 -20.28 -29.55
CA VAL A 38 17.21 -21.20 -29.77
C VAL A 38 16.87 -21.22 -31.26
N GLY A 39 17.03 -22.38 -31.89
CA GLY A 39 16.78 -22.57 -33.34
C GLY A 39 15.31 -22.80 -33.67
N ASP A 40 14.59 -23.52 -32.84
CA ASP A 40 13.17 -23.79 -33.00
C ASP A 40 12.45 -23.70 -31.63
N ASN A 41 11.47 -22.81 -31.51
CA ASN A 41 10.68 -22.61 -30.31
C ASN A 41 9.25 -23.19 -30.43
N GLN A 42 8.93 -23.81 -31.56
CA GLN A 42 7.59 -24.35 -31.84
C GLN A 42 7.55 -25.88 -31.88
N ASN A 43 8.68 -26.54 -32.14
CA ASN A 43 8.74 -27.96 -32.28
C ASN A 43 9.81 -28.57 -31.38
N SER A 44 9.44 -29.63 -30.65
CA SER A 44 10.35 -30.40 -29.81
C SER A 44 11.20 -31.39 -30.68
N GLN A 45 12.36 -31.77 -30.19
CA GLN A 45 13.16 -32.82 -30.83
C GLN A 45 12.46 -34.18 -30.71
N THR A 46 12.34 -34.89 -31.83
CA THR A 46 11.68 -36.20 -31.87
C THR A 46 12.58 -37.23 -32.56
N ALA A 47 12.32 -38.52 -32.32
CA ALA A 47 12.95 -39.61 -32.99
C ALA A 47 12.28 -39.87 -34.37
N GLY A 48 12.52 -38.99 -35.33
CA GLY A 48 11.86 -38.97 -36.64
C GLY A 48 10.55 -38.16 -36.64
N PRO A 49 9.91 -37.95 -37.81
CA PRO A 49 8.80 -37.01 -37.96
C PRO A 49 7.58 -37.30 -37.07
N GLU A 50 7.34 -38.56 -36.74
CA GLU A 50 6.18 -38.98 -35.90
C GLU A 50 6.63 -39.75 -34.65
N GLY A 51 7.92 -39.68 -34.32
CA GLY A 51 8.52 -40.40 -33.19
C GLY A 51 8.26 -39.68 -31.85
N PRO A 52 8.62 -40.35 -30.73
CA PRO A 52 8.51 -39.77 -29.41
C PRO A 52 9.44 -38.57 -29.23
N VAL A 53 9.03 -37.62 -28.36
CA VAL A 53 9.87 -36.50 -27.92
C VAL A 53 11.07 -37.02 -27.13
N LEU A 54 12.23 -36.39 -27.31
CA LEU A 54 13.48 -36.78 -26.67
C LEU A 54 13.85 -35.80 -25.53
N LEU A 55 14.21 -36.35 -24.37
CA LEU A 55 14.67 -35.57 -23.23
C LEU A 55 16.02 -34.84 -23.43
N GLN A 56 16.73 -35.13 -24.52
CA GLN A 56 17.92 -34.37 -24.91
C GLN A 56 17.59 -32.94 -25.42
N ASP A 57 16.31 -32.63 -25.63
CA ASP A 57 15.84 -31.30 -25.97
C ASP A 57 15.90 -30.40 -24.74
N SER A 58 17.04 -29.77 -24.48
CA SER A 58 17.28 -28.91 -23.35
C SER A 58 16.38 -27.68 -23.36
N HIS A 59 16.01 -27.17 -24.53
CA HIS A 59 15.09 -26.02 -24.63
C HIS A 59 13.67 -26.38 -24.21
N LEU A 60 13.17 -27.57 -24.59
CA LEU A 60 11.87 -28.06 -24.10
C LEU A 60 11.84 -28.15 -22.57
N ILE A 61 12.89 -28.76 -21.98
CA ILE A 61 12.98 -28.93 -20.53
C ILE A 61 12.96 -27.57 -19.83
N GLU A 62 13.81 -26.64 -20.25
CA GLU A 62 13.90 -25.30 -19.64
C GLU A 62 12.60 -24.53 -19.77
N LYS A 63 11.98 -24.53 -20.95
CA LYS A 63 10.71 -23.85 -21.22
C LYS A 63 9.58 -24.36 -20.34
N LEU A 64 9.46 -25.67 -20.14
CA LEU A 64 8.45 -26.25 -19.23
C LEU A 64 8.77 -25.95 -17.77
N GLN A 65 10.03 -26.07 -17.35
CA GLN A 65 10.43 -25.77 -15.98
C GLN A 65 10.16 -24.31 -15.61
N ARG A 66 10.37 -23.37 -16.53
CA ARG A 66 10.04 -21.96 -16.31
C ARG A 66 8.54 -21.76 -16.18
N PHE A 67 7.76 -22.31 -17.10
CA PHE A 67 6.31 -22.22 -17.09
C PHE A 67 5.70 -22.76 -15.79
N ASP A 68 6.15 -23.93 -15.33
CA ASP A 68 5.65 -24.56 -14.11
C ASP A 68 5.88 -23.72 -12.84
N ARG A 69 6.78 -22.74 -12.90
CA ARG A 69 7.21 -21.89 -11.76
C ARG A 69 6.96 -20.39 -11.94
N GLU A 70 6.12 -20.01 -12.89
CA GLU A 70 5.78 -18.62 -13.16
C GLU A 70 4.97 -17.95 -12.04
N ARG A 71 4.37 -18.73 -11.15
CA ARG A 71 3.56 -18.20 -10.06
C ARG A 71 4.32 -18.23 -8.76
N ILE A 72 4.26 -17.09 -8.05
CA ILE A 72 4.67 -16.96 -6.65
C ILE A 72 3.42 -16.92 -5.77
N PRO A 73 3.51 -17.19 -4.46
CA PRO A 73 2.38 -16.99 -3.54
C PRO A 73 1.78 -15.60 -3.66
N GLU A 74 0.46 -15.51 -3.68
CA GLU A 74 -0.23 -14.23 -3.58
C GLU A 74 0.09 -13.56 -2.25
N ARG A 75 -0.04 -12.22 -2.19
CA ARG A 75 -0.07 -11.52 -0.91
C ARG A 75 -1.25 -12.04 -0.09
N VAL A 76 -1.06 -12.24 1.21
CA VAL A 76 -2.11 -12.74 2.11
C VAL A 76 -3.33 -11.82 2.15
N VAL A 77 -3.12 -10.54 1.94
CA VAL A 77 -4.11 -9.50 1.63
C VAL A 77 -3.51 -8.57 0.55
N HIS A 78 -4.33 -7.79 -0.15
CA HIS A 78 -3.91 -6.91 -1.25
C HIS A 78 -3.37 -7.66 -2.48
N ALA A 79 -3.85 -8.87 -2.75
CA ALA A 79 -3.36 -9.66 -3.90
C ALA A 79 -3.70 -8.98 -5.24
N ARG A 80 -4.94 -8.50 -5.43
CA ARG A 80 -5.32 -7.70 -6.59
C ARG A 80 -4.80 -6.27 -6.48
N GLY A 81 -3.95 -5.84 -7.42
CA GLY A 81 -3.42 -4.49 -7.40
C GLY A 81 -2.68 -4.07 -8.66
N THR A 82 -2.36 -2.78 -8.74
CA THR A 82 -1.76 -2.12 -9.90
C THR A 82 -0.61 -1.23 -9.45
N GLY A 83 0.54 -1.37 -10.11
CA GLY A 83 1.75 -0.60 -9.83
C GLY A 83 1.97 0.51 -10.84
N ILE A 84 2.55 1.63 -10.40
CA ILE A 84 2.86 2.78 -11.25
C ILE A 84 4.03 3.57 -10.67
N PHE A 85 4.90 4.07 -11.54
CA PHE A 85 6.03 4.91 -11.17
C PHE A 85 5.69 6.40 -11.26
N GLY A 86 6.44 7.19 -10.52
CA GLY A 86 6.33 8.63 -10.53
C GLY A 86 7.45 9.32 -9.77
N GLU A 87 7.18 10.55 -9.39
CA GLU A 87 8.09 11.36 -8.58
C GLU A 87 7.34 12.10 -7.47
N PHE A 88 8.02 12.32 -6.36
CA PHE A 88 7.58 13.19 -5.27
C PHE A 88 8.49 14.42 -5.19
N VAL A 89 7.86 15.58 -5.03
CA VAL A 89 8.55 16.87 -4.88
C VAL A 89 8.03 17.57 -3.63
N PRO A 90 8.88 17.84 -2.62
CA PRO A 90 8.48 18.63 -1.46
C PRO A 90 8.19 20.08 -1.87
N THR A 91 7.16 20.68 -1.26
CA THR A 91 6.68 22.03 -1.56
C THR A 91 6.87 23.00 -0.39
N SER A 92 7.27 22.50 0.76
CA SER A 92 7.46 23.28 1.98
C SER A 92 8.74 22.84 2.72
N ASP A 93 9.40 23.78 3.36
CA ASP A 93 10.48 23.46 4.29
C ASP A 93 9.87 23.04 5.63
N ILE A 94 10.10 21.78 6.00
CA ILE A 94 9.68 21.19 7.28
C ILE A 94 10.88 20.68 8.10
N SER A 95 12.08 21.24 7.88
CA SER A 95 13.30 20.86 8.60
C SER A 95 13.20 21.08 10.13
N SER A 96 12.29 21.94 10.57
CA SER A 96 11.95 22.08 11.99
C SER A 96 11.24 20.85 12.59
N LEU A 97 10.63 20.02 11.77
CA LEU A 97 9.89 18.82 12.20
C LEU A 97 10.69 17.54 12.00
N THR A 98 11.46 17.43 10.90
CA THR A 98 12.20 16.21 10.54
C THR A 98 13.51 16.52 9.81
N GLU A 99 14.53 15.70 10.02
CA GLU A 99 15.77 15.72 9.24
C GLU A 99 15.71 14.84 7.97
N ALA A 100 14.59 14.23 7.66
CA ALA A 100 14.44 13.34 6.51
C ALA A 100 14.67 14.09 5.19
N ALA A 101 15.71 13.70 4.45
CA ALA A 101 16.14 14.39 3.23
C ALA A 101 15.10 14.40 2.10
N VAL A 102 14.14 13.49 2.12
CA VAL A 102 13.02 13.45 1.16
C VAL A 102 12.19 14.74 1.19
N PHE A 103 12.18 15.47 2.31
CA PHE A 103 11.48 16.75 2.48
C PHE A 103 12.36 17.97 2.27
N THR A 104 13.62 17.82 1.85
CA THR A 104 14.47 18.96 1.53
C THR A 104 13.96 19.67 0.28
N PRO A 105 13.69 20.99 0.35
CA PRO A 105 13.20 21.75 -0.81
C PRO A 105 14.07 21.58 -2.07
N GLY A 106 13.42 21.38 -3.21
CA GLY A 106 14.10 21.15 -4.50
C GLY A 106 14.49 19.70 -4.77
N THR A 107 14.37 18.80 -3.80
CA THR A 107 14.59 17.37 -4.01
C THR A 107 13.50 16.78 -4.91
N LYS A 108 13.90 15.93 -5.87
CA LYS A 108 12.98 15.08 -6.63
C LYS A 108 13.26 13.64 -6.27
N THR A 109 12.29 12.98 -5.65
CA THR A 109 12.44 11.59 -5.20
C THR A 109 11.60 10.68 -6.11
N PRO A 110 12.23 9.70 -6.80
CA PRO A 110 11.46 8.69 -7.53
C PRO A 110 10.57 7.91 -6.56
N VAL A 111 9.35 7.59 -7.02
CA VAL A 111 8.41 6.77 -6.25
C VAL A 111 7.87 5.61 -7.09
N PHE A 112 7.50 4.54 -6.41
CA PHE A 112 6.65 3.51 -6.94
C PHE A 112 5.43 3.37 -6.05
N VAL A 113 4.23 3.44 -6.65
CA VAL A 113 2.96 3.34 -5.93
C VAL A 113 2.26 2.06 -6.34
N ARG A 114 1.71 1.35 -5.36
CA ARG A 114 0.84 0.22 -5.61
C ARG A 114 -0.52 0.46 -4.99
N PHE A 115 -1.53 0.57 -5.85
CA PHE A 115 -2.94 0.53 -5.48
C PHE A 115 -3.44 -0.91 -5.46
N SER A 116 -4.44 -1.20 -4.62
CA SER A 116 -4.96 -2.57 -4.52
C SER A 116 -6.34 -2.62 -3.85
N THR A 117 -7.09 -3.69 -4.05
CA THR A 117 -8.13 -4.12 -3.09
C THR A 117 -7.45 -4.78 -1.88
N VAL A 118 -8.20 -5.22 -0.88
CA VAL A 118 -7.65 -5.87 0.32
C VAL A 118 -7.95 -7.36 0.34
N MET A 119 -9.22 -7.75 0.26
CA MET A 119 -9.66 -9.14 0.47
C MET A 119 -9.70 -9.98 -0.80
N GLY A 120 -9.72 -9.35 -1.98
CA GLY A 120 -9.83 -10.06 -3.26
C GLY A 120 -8.56 -10.80 -3.66
N TYR A 121 -8.72 -11.94 -4.36
CA TYR A 121 -7.63 -12.66 -5.01
C TYR A 121 -7.04 -11.85 -6.18
N ARG A 122 -5.87 -12.26 -6.69
CA ARG A 122 -5.21 -11.59 -7.82
C ARG A 122 -6.12 -11.39 -9.05
N GLY A 123 -7.00 -12.34 -9.35
CA GLY A 123 -7.93 -12.30 -10.48
C GLY A 123 -9.32 -11.74 -10.18
N SER A 124 -9.56 -11.19 -8.98
CA SER A 124 -10.87 -10.64 -8.62
C SER A 124 -11.15 -9.30 -9.31
N PRO A 125 -12.43 -8.91 -9.44
CA PRO A 125 -12.80 -7.57 -9.91
C PRO A 125 -12.23 -6.47 -9.00
N GLU A 126 -11.95 -5.32 -9.58
CA GLU A 126 -11.52 -4.14 -8.81
C GLU A 126 -12.69 -3.43 -8.11
N GLN A 127 -13.91 -3.58 -8.64
CA GLN A 127 -15.14 -3.04 -8.09
C GLN A 127 -15.70 -3.94 -6.97
N ALA A 128 -14.89 -4.26 -5.98
CA ALA A 128 -15.31 -4.89 -4.74
C ALA A 128 -15.48 -3.82 -3.65
N ARG A 129 -16.48 -3.97 -2.77
CA ARG A 129 -16.60 -3.13 -1.57
C ARG A 129 -15.53 -3.55 -0.58
N ASP A 130 -14.46 -2.81 -0.57
CA ASP A 130 -13.22 -3.17 0.11
C ASP A 130 -12.39 -1.90 0.31
N PRO A 131 -11.60 -1.74 1.38
CA PRO A 131 -10.59 -0.68 1.43
C PRO A 131 -9.67 -0.75 0.21
N ARG A 132 -9.16 0.38 -0.20
CA ARG A 132 -8.13 0.42 -1.26
C ARG A 132 -6.78 0.65 -0.64
N GLY A 133 -5.85 -0.29 -0.89
CA GLY A 133 -4.46 -0.11 -0.55
C GLY A 133 -3.86 1.06 -1.32
N PHE A 134 -3.08 1.88 -0.63
CA PHE A 134 -2.35 3.02 -1.16
C PHE A 134 -0.93 2.96 -0.59
N ALA A 135 -0.05 2.20 -1.23
CA ALA A 135 1.32 1.99 -0.77
C ALA A 135 2.30 2.77 -1.64
N VAL A 136 3.08 3.64 -1.04
CA VAL A 136 4.08 4.48 -1.71
C VAL A 136 5.47 4.08 -1.23
N LYS A 137 6.35 3.71 -2.15
CA LYS A 137 7.78 3.50 -1.93
C LYS A 137 8.54 4.69 -2.47
N PHE A 138 9.32 5.35 -1.61
CA PHE A 138 10.22 6.42 -1.97
C PHE A 138 11.66 5.89 -2.07
N TYR A 139 12.31 6.12 -3.19
CA TYR A 139 13.72 5.80 -3.40
C TYR A 139 14.58 7.02 -3.03
N THR A 140 14.80 7.22 -1.73
CA THR A 140 15.48 8.43 -1.23
C THR A 140 16.99 8.32 -1.25
N GLN A 141 17.67 9.44 -1.06
CA GLN A 141 19.14 9.49 -0.89
C GLN A 141 19.60 8.95 0.49
N GLN A 142 18.68 8.57 1.36
CA GLN A 142 18.97 7.96 2.67
C GLN A 142 18.50 6.50 2.76
N GLY A 143 18.08 5.90 1.65
CA GLY A 143 17.49 4.57 1.57
C GLY A 143 16.03 4.61 1.16
N ASN A 144 15.37 3.45 1.15
CA ASN A 144 13.95 3.37 0.84
C ASN A 144 13.10 3.75 2.05
N TRP A 145 12.08 4.57 1.80
CA TRP A 145 11.01 4.85 2.76
C TRP A 145 9.68 4.40 2.19
N ASP A 146 8.90 3.64 2.97
CA ASP A 146 7.60 3.15 2.56
C ASP A 146 6.47 3.76 3.41
N VAL A 147 5.49 4.40 2.77
CA VAL A 147 4.20 4.76 3.39
C VAL A 147 3.16 3.76 2.92
N VAL A 148 2.76 2.87 3.82
CA VAL A 148 1.85 1.75 3.50
C VAL A 148 0.48 2.04 4.11
N GLY A 149 -0.40 2.60 3.32
CA GLY A 149 -1.70 3.10 3.74
C GLY A 149 -2.88 2.53 2.96
N ILE A 150 -4.03 3.14 3.22
CA ILE A 150 -5.30 2.87 2.55
C ILE A 150 -6.02 4.18 2.23
N ASN A 151 -7.18 4.09 1.56
CA ASN A 151 -7.97 5.26 1.16
C ASN A 151 -8.75 5.94 2.29
N TRP A 152 -8.54 5.55 3.55
CA TRP A 152 -9.13 6.22 4.73
C TRP A 152 -8.11 6.41 5.84
N PRO A 153 -8.30 7.42 6.72
CA PRO A 153 -7.38 7.74 7.81
C PRO A 153 -7.50 6.82 9.02
N ILE A 154 -8.31 5.77 8.95
CA ILE A 154 -8.63 4.84 10.04
C ILE A 154 -8.61 3.40 9.57
N PHE A 155 -8.62 2.46 10.54
CA PHE A 155 -8.73 1.02 10.30
C PHE A 155 -9.85 0.38 11.14
N PHE A 156 -10.12 -0.90 10.93
CA PHE A 156 -11.22 -1.64 11.59
C PHE A 156 -10.93 -2.03 13.05
N ILE A 157 -9.68 -2.24 13.39
CA ILE A 157 -9.21 -2.77 14.66
C ILE A 157 -7.98 -2.00 15.11
N ARG A 158 -7.81 -1.85 16.42
CA ARG A 158 -6.75 -1.06 17.06
C ARG A 158 -5.60 -1.89 17.64
N ASP A 159 -5.66 -3.20 17.54
CA ASP A 159 -4.64 -4.12 18.06
C ASP A 159 -4.29 -5.17 17.00
N ALA A 160 -3.02 -5.26 16.66
CA ALA A 160 -2.52 -6.15 15.62
C ALA A 160 -2.79 -7.64 15.90
N ILE A 161 -2.99 -8.04 17.16
CA ILE A 161 -3.32 -9.43 17.51
C ILE A 161 -4.65 -9.89 16.88
N LYS A 162 -5.58 -8.96 16.64
CA LYS A 162 -6.87 -9.23 15.98
C LYS A 162 -6.78 -9.33 14.45
N PHE A 163 -5.65 -8.93 13.84
CA PHE A 163 -5.57 -8.83 12.37
C PHE A 163 -5.77 -10.16 11.65
N PRO A 164 -5.16 -11.29 12.07
CA PRO A 164 -5.43 -12.58 11.43
C PRO A 164 -6.91 -12.98 11.51
N ASP A 165 -7.56 -12.77 12.66
CA ASP A 165 -8.97 -13.11 12.87
C ASP A 165 -9.89 -12.22 12.02
N PHE A 166 -9.59 -10.91 11.93
CA PHE A 166 -10.25 -9.99 11.02
C PHE A 166 -10.17 -10.47 9.57
N VAL A 167 -8.99 -10.88 9.11
CA VAL A 167 -8.82 -11.41 7.74
C VAL A 167 -9.58 -12.71 7.57
N HIS A 168 -9.49 -13.64 8.54
CA HIS A 168 -10.19 -14.92 8.47
C HIS A 168 -11.71 -14.78 8.40
N ALA A 169 -12.29 -13.81 9.13
CA ALA A 169 -13.72 -13.54 9.10
C ALA A 169 -14.21 -12.92 7.77
N ASN A 170 -13.34 -12.17 7.09
CA ASN A 170 -13.69 -11.44 5.87
C ASN A 170 -13.27 -12.14 4.56
N LYS A 171 -12.49 -13.22 4.62
CA LYS A 171 -12.14 -14.04 3.45
C LYS A 171 -13.20 -15.15 3.22
N PRO A 172 -13.15 -15.85 2.08
CA PRO A 172 -14.02 -17.00 1.84
C PRO A 172 -13.93 -18.05 2.95
N SER A 173 -15.07 -18.67 3.27
CA SER A 173 -15.22 -19.72 4.27
C SER A 173 -14.17 -20.82 4.07
N ALA A 174 -13.53 -21.25 5.17
CA ALA A 174 -12.55 -22.32 5.16
C ALA A 174 -13.14 -23.70 4.75
N VAL A 175 -14.48 -23.84 4.80
CA VAL A 175 -15.18 -25.07 4.44
C VAL A 175 -15.68 -25.05 2.99
N THR A 176 -16.30 -23.93 2.56
CA THR A 176 -16.97 -23.86 1.27
C THR A 176 -16.20 -23.11 0.18
N GLY A 177 -15.20 -22.30 0.57
CA GLY A 177 -14.50 -21.38 -0.34
C GLY A 177 -15.37 -20.21 -0.84
N VAL A 178 -16.56 -20.01 -0.26
CA VAL A 178 -17.50 -18.96 -0.64
C VAL A 178 -17.52 -17.86 0.42
N GLN A 179 -17.61 -16.61 -0.01
CA GLN A 179 -17.72 -15.47 0.90
C GLN A 179 -19.10 -15.46 1.58
N ASP A 180 -19.11 -15.32 2.90
CA ASP A 180 -20.31 -15.35 3.71
C ASP A 180 -20.39 -14.14 4.67
N PRO A 181 -21.35 -13.22 4.50
CA PRO A 181 -21.52 -12.07 5.39
C PRO A 181 -21.72 -12.45 6.86
N ASN A 182 -22.27 -13.65 7.15
CA ASN A 182 -22.42 -14.11 8.53
C ASN A 182 -21.10 -14.18 9.29
N LEU A 183 -20.00 -14.61 8.62
CA LEU A 183 -18.68 -14.69 9.25
C LEU A 183 -18.11 -13.30 9.52
N ALA A 184 -18.20 -12.40 8.54
CA ALA A 184 -17.72 -11.02 8.69
C ALA A 184 -18.47 -10.28 9.81
N PHE A 185 -19.81 -10.32 9.79
CA PHE A 185 -20.61 -9.63 10.80
C PHE A 185 -20.61 -10.32 12.16
N ASP A 186 -20.25 -11.60 12.25
CA ASP A 186 -19.95 -12.26 13.54
C ASP A 186 -18.72 -11.60 14.21
N PHE A 187 -17.64 -11.45 13.46
CA PHE A 187 -16.44 -10.74 13.96
C PHE A 187 -16.74 -9.29 14.36
N PHE A 188 -17.45 -8.54 13.51
CA PHE A 188 -17.75 -7.14 13.78
C PHE A 188 -18.73 -6.94 14.94
N ALA A 189 -19.68 -7.87 15.15
CA ALA A 189 -20.57 -7.85 16.30
C ALA A 189 -19.82 -7.97 17.64
N HIS A 190 -18.58 -8.48 17.61
CA HIS A 190 -17.69 -8.60 18.77
C HIS A 190 -16.51 -7.60 18.73
N SER A 191 -16.53 -6.65 17.78
CA SER A 191 -15.49 -5.64 17.59
C SER A 191 -16.10 -4.27 17.33
N PRO A 192 -16.71 -3.64 18.37
CA PRO A 192 -17.43 -2.36 18.21
C PRO A 192 -16.55 -1.22 17.68
N GLU A 193 -15.23 -1.29 17.89
CA GLU A 193 -14.26 -0.37 17.32
C GLU A 193 -14.31 -0.26 15.79
N ALA A 194 -14.84 -1.27 15.10
CA ALA A 194 -14.97 -1.27 13.64
C ALA A 194 -16.11 -0.37 13.11
N THR A 195 -17.00 0.12 13.97
CA THR A 195 -18.22 0.85 13.56
C THR A 195 -17.90 2.06 12.69
N ASN A 196 -16.86 2.83 13.04
CA ASN A 196 -16.45 4.00 12.27
C ASN A 196 -15.95 3.59 10.88
N MET A 197 -15.03 2.64 10.79
CA MET A 197 -14.50 2.17 9.50
C MET A 197 -15.57 1.52 8.62
N LEU A 198 -16.51 0.75 9.21
CA LEU A 198 -17.65 0.19 8.47
C LEU A 198 -18.54 1.30 7.90
N THR A 199 -18.75 2.39 8.65
CA THR A 199 -19.54 3.52 8.15
C THR A 199 -18.89 4.13 6.91
N HIS A 200 -17.57 4.32 6.90
CA HIS A 200 -16.84 4.77 5.71
C HIS A 200 -16.88 3.75 4.56
N LEU A 201 -16.65 2.47 4.87
CA LEU A 201 -16.60 1.40 3.87
C LEU A 201 -17.88 1.29 3.04
N TYR A 202 -19.05 1.54 3.66
CA TYR A 202 -20.32 1.39 2.99
C TYR A 202 -20.83 2.67 2.30
N THR A 203 -20.08 3.78 2.35
CA THR A 203 -20.33 4.94 1.47
C THR A 203 -19.86 4.66 0.04
N ASP A 204 -20.11 5.59 -0.89
CA ASP A 204 -19.64 5.49 -2.28
C ASP A 204 -18.12 5.52 -2.36
N GLU A 205 -17.44 6.22 -1.45
CA GLU A 205 -15.97 6.20 -1.34
C GLU A 205 -15.38 4.80 -1.08
N GLY A 206 -16.20 3.85 -0.57
CA GLY A 206 -15.85 2.43 -0.47
C GLY A 206 -15.79 1.69 -1.79
N MET A 207 -16.25 2.35 -2.85
CA MET A 207 -16.26 1.87 -4.23
C MET A 207 -15.74 2.95 -5.18
N PRO A 208 -14.47 3.38 -5.07
CA PRO A 208 -13.93 4.37 -5.99
C PRO A 208 -14.15 3.96 -7.44
N ASP A 209 -14.47 4.88 -8.30
CA ASP A 209 -14.61 4.63 -9.75
C ASP A 209 -13.25 4.54 -10.45
N SER A 210 -12.20 5.08 -9.81
CA SER A 210 -10.81 5.05 -10.28
C SER A 210 -9.82 5.11 -9.11
N TYR A 211 -8.64 4.52 -9.29
CA TYR A 211 -7.51 4.77 -8.37
C TYR A 211 -7.09 6.24 -8.33
N ARG A 212 -7.41 7.03 -9.34
CA ARG A 212 -7.12 8.47 -9.36
C ARG A 212 -8.09 9.28 -8.51
N HIS A 213 -9.30 8.78 -8.29
CA HIS A 213 -10.40 9.46 -7.61
C HIS A 213 -10.55 9.00 -6.16
N MET A 214 -9.43 8.77 -5.49
CA MET A 214 -9.42 8.46 -4.06
C MET A 214 -8.25 9.17 -3.35
N ASP A 215 -8.48 9.57 -2.13
CA ASP A 215 -7.44 9.98 -1.20
C ASP A 215 -6.66 8.77 -0.69
N GLY A 216 -5.52 9.02 -0.05
CA GLY A 216 -4.72 7.98 0.60
C GLY A 216 -4.23 8.44 1.96
N TYR A 217 -4.05 7.51 2.89
CA TYR A 217 -3.67 7.84 4.27
C TYR A 217 -2.66 6.83 4.81
N GLY A 218 -1.68 7.32 5.56
CA GLY A 218 -0.75 6.46 6.29
C GLY A 218 -1.38 5.72 7.46
N VAL A 219 -2.60 6.08 7.85
CA VAL A 219 -3.43 5.57 8.95
C VAL A 219 -2.83 5.86 10.32
N HIS A 220 -1.65 5.32 10.59
CA HIS A 220 -0.96 5.42 11.89
C HIS A 220 -0.27 6.76 12.08
N ALA A 221 -0.06 7.11 13.33
CA ALA A 221 0.90 8.14 13.68
C ALA A 221 2.32 7.57 13.57
N PHE A 222 3.23 8.34 12.96
CA PHE A 222 4.67 8.13 12.97
C PHE A 222 5.34 9.25 13.78
N LYS A 223 6.61 9.10 14.10
CA LYS A 223 7.40 10.17 14.71
C LYS A 223 8.29 10.81 13.67
N PHE A 224 8.20 12.12 13.52
CA PHE A 224 9.23 12.93 12.89
C PHE A 224 10.26 13.35 13.95
N VAL A 225 11.51 13.29 13.58
CA VAL A 225 12.64 13.68 14.42
C VAL A 225 13.47 14.69 13.65
N ASN A 226 13.64 15.88 14.21
CA ASN A 226 14.46 16.92 13.59
C ASN A 226 15.94 16.79 14.00
N ALA A 227 16.80 17.59 13.39
CA ALA A 227 18.24 17.56 13.64
C ALA A 227 18.65 17.89 15.10
N LYS A 228 17.72 18.37 15.94
CA LYS A 228 17.92 18.60 17.37
C LYS A 228 17.45 17.42 18.24
N GLY A 229 16.88 16.38 17.63
CA GLY A 229 16.28 15.26 18.34
C GLY A 229 14.88 15.57 18.91
N GLU A 230 14.24 16.65 18.48
CA GLU A 230 12.87 16.98 18.89
C GLU A 230 11.88 16.08 18.13
N VAL A 231 10.93 15.50 18.87
CA VAL A 231 9.95 14.52 18.35
C VAL A 231 8.59 15.18 18.10
N HIS A 232 8.02 14.86 16.94
CA HIS A 232 6.67 15.25 16.55
C HIS A 232 5.90 14.03 16.05
N TYR A 233 4.68 13.80 16.53
CA TYR A 233 3.83 12.76 16.00
C TYR A 233 3.11 13.27 14.74
N VAL A 234 3.10 12.47 13.67
CA VAL A 234 2.56 12.89 12.38
C VAL A 234 1.67 11.82 11.76
N LYS A 235 0.57 12.25 11.14
CA LYS A 235 -0.22 11.42 10.23
C LYS A 235 -0.09 11.94 8.80
N PHE A 236 -0.01 11.03 7.82
CA PHE A 236 0.18 11.33 6.40
C PHE A 236 -1.15 11.23 5.64
N HIS A 237 -1.51 12.26 4.90
CA HIS A 237 -2.73 12.35 4.11
C HIS A 237 -2.40 12.73 2.65
N TRP A 238 -2.65 11.83 1.73
CA TRP A 238 -2.59 12.07 0.29
C TRP A 238 -3.94 12.57 -0.21
N LYS A 239 -4.03 13.80 -0.69
CA LYS A 239 -5.25 14.37 -1.25
C LYS A 239 -5.19 14.35 -2.77
N SER A 240 -6.13 13.64 -3.39
CA SER A 240 -6.23 13.57 -4.86
C SER A 240 -6.55 14.95 -5.44
N ARG A 241 -5.78 15.37 -6.43
CA ARG A 241 -6.08 16.59 -7.20
C ARG A 241 -7.16 16.36 -8.24
N GLN A 242 -7.52 15.11 -8.52
CA GLN A 242 -8.57 14.72 -9.43
C GLN A 242 -9.95 14.72 -8.77
N GLY A 243 -9.99 14.89 -7.44
CA GLY A 243 -11.18 14.74 -6.61
C GLY A 243 -11.40 13.31 -6.13
N VAL A 244 -12.43 13.11 -5.30
CA VAL A 244 -12.85 11.82 -4.78
C VAL A 244 -14.22 11.52 -5.37
N GLU A 245 -14.33 10.38 -6.06
CA GLU A 245 -15.57 9.93 -6.70
C GLU A 245 -15.74 8.43 -6.50
N GLY A 246 -17.00 7.99 -6.34
CA GLY A 246 -17.33 6.59 -6.10
C GLY A 246 -18.49 6.09 -6.96
N ILE A 247 -18.55 4.78 -7.13
CA ILE A 247 -19.61 4.09 -7.85
C ILE A 247 -20.79 3.88 -6.89
N ARG A 248 -21.96 4.36 -7.26
CA ARG A 248 -23.18 4.19 -6.45
C ARG A 248 -23.60 2.71 -6.39
N PRO A 249 -24.23 2.26 -5.29
CA PRO A 249 -24.57 0.85 -5.08
C PRO A 249 -25.32 0.18 -6.23
N GLN A 250 -26.25 0.89 -6.85
CA GLN A 250 -27.05 0.36 -7.98
C GLN A 250 -26.25 0.17 -9.26
N ASP A 251 -25.14 0.89 -9.44
CA ASP A 251 -24.33 0.88 -10.67
C ASP A 251 -23.19 -0.15 -10.62
N ILE A 252 -22.88 -0.68 -9.43
CA ILE A 252 -21.78 -1.64 -9.22
C ILE A 252 -21.89 -2.89 -10.10
N PRO A 253 -23.05 -3.59 -10.18
CA PRO A 253 -23.16 -4.79 -11.01
C PRO A 253 -22.91 -4.52 -12.49
N HIS A 254 -23.37 -3.37 -13.00
CA HIS A 254 -23.12 -2.95 -14.38
C HIS A 254 -21.63 -2.65 -14.61
N SER A 255 -21.00 -1.93 -13.70
CA SER A 255 -19.57 -1.58 -13.77
C SER A 255 -18.69 -2.83 -13.82
N ILE A 256 -18.94 -3.83 -12.94
CA ILE A 256 -18.21 -5.10 -12.96
C ILE A 256 -18.40 -5.84 -14.28
N GLY A 257 -19.64 -5.88 -14.78
CA GLY A 257 -19.96 -6.55 -16.05
C GLY A 257 -19.38 -5.87 -17.27
N ALA A 258 -19.16 -4.56 -17.22
CA ALA A 258 -18.58 -3.79 -18.32
C ALA A 258 -17.04 -3.90 -18.36
N ASP A 259 -16.38 -3.72 -17.25
CA ASP A 259 -14.91 -3.82 -17.14
C ASP A 259 -14.50 -4.05 -15.68
N TRP A 260 -14.11 -5.27 -15.34
CA TRP A 260 -13.64 -5.60 -13.98
C TRP A 260 -12.20 -5.14 -13.68
N ASN A 261 -11.50 -4.55 -14.68
CA ASN A 261 -10.21 -3.88 -14.55
C ASN A 261 -10.32 -2.35 -14.65
N LEU A 262 -11.50 -1.80 -14.42
CA LEU A 262 -11.83 -0.40 -14.66
C LEU A 262 -10.79 0.57 -14.10
N MET A 263 -10.39 0.40 -12.84
CA MET A 263 -9.50 1.32 -12.15
C MET A 263 -8.07 1.27 -12.72
N THR A 264 -7.57 0.07 -13.04
CA THR A 264 -6.26 -0.12 -13.71
C THR A 264 -6.26 0.49 -15.09
N ASN A 265 -7.30 0.22 -15.88
CA ASN A 265 -7.42 0.73 -17.24
C ASN A 265 -7.52 2.25 -17.25
N ASP A 266 -8.32 2.84 -16.37
CA ASP A 266 -8.43 4.29 -16.23
C ASP A 266 -7.09 4.95 -15.87
N LEU A 267 -6.40 4.42 -14.83
CA LEU A 267 -5.10 4.92 -14.39
C LEU A 267 -4.06 4.87 -15.53
N TYR A 268 -3.94 3.74 -16.21
CA TYR A 268 -2.96 3.57 -17.27
C TYR A 268 -3.30 4.38 -18.52
N ASN A 269 -4.58 4.49 -18.87
CA ASN A 269 -5.02 5.32 -19.99
C ASN A 269 -4.78 6.81 -19.75
N SER A 270 -4.95 7.28 -18.51
CA SER A 270 -4.62 8.67 -18.15
C SER A 270 -3.13 8.97 -18.36
N VAL A 271 -2.25 8.03 -17.99
CA VAL A 271 -0.79 8.20 -18.18
C VAL A 271 -0.42 8.13 -19.67
N LYS A 272 -1.00 7.20 -20.43
CA LYS A 272 -0.79 7.13 -21.89
C LYS A 272 -1.25 8.41 -22.61
N ALA A 273 -2.29 9.04 -22.10
CA ALA A 273 -2.79 10.35 -22.59
C ALA A 273 -2.00 11.54 -22.06
N HIS A 274 -0.91 11.34 -21.32
CA HIS A 274 -0.12 12.38 -20.63
C HIS A 274 -0.92 13.23 -19.63
N SER A 275 -2.07 12.72 -19.16
CA SER A 275 -2.85 13.30 -18.07
C SER A 275 -2.41 12.66 -16.75
N TYR A 276 -1.26 13.08 -16.26
CA TYR A 276 -0.60 12.45 -15.09
C TYR A 276 -1.35 12.75 -13.81
N PRO A 277 -1.84 11.71 -13.10
CA PRO A 277 -2.53 11.90 -11.82
C PRO A 277 -1.59 12.39 -10.74
N GLN A 278 -2.11 13.25 -9.86
CA GLN A 278 -1.35 13.90 -8.81
C GLN A 278 -2.07 13.82 -7.47
N TRP A 279 -1.26 13.73 -6.40
CA TRP A 279 -1.71 13.85 -5.01
C TRP A 279 -0.84 14.84 -4.26
N ASP A 280 -1.48 15.69 -3.47
CA ASP A 280 -0.78 16.53 -2.51
C ASP A 280 -0.64 15.79 -1.18
N LEU A 281 0.58 15.73 -0.66
CA LEU A 281 0.84 15.18 0.67
C LEU A 281 0.63 16.27 1.72
N TYR A 282 -0.28 15.99 2.64
CA TYR A 282 -0.48 16.76 3.85
C TYR A 282 -0.04 15.97 5.06
N ILE A 283 0.32 16.67 6.13
CA ILE A 283 0.57 16.10 7.44
C ILE A 283 -0.28 16.82 8.48
N GLN A 284 -0.78 16.08 9.47
CA GLN A 284 -1.21 16.60 10.75
C GLN A 284 -0.10 16.36 11.76
N VAL A 285 0.13 17.30 12.68
CA VAL A 285 1.27 17.26 13.60
C VAL A 285 0.79 17.46 15.04
N LEU A 286 1.25 16.58 15.93
CA LEU A 286 1.07 16.69 17.38
C LEU A 286 2.44 16.69 18.08
N SER A 287 2.57 17.50 19.11
CA SER A 287 3.70 17.34 20.02
C SER A 287 3.45 16.17 20.98
N PRO A 288 4.47 15.56 21.60
CA PRO A 288 4.28 14.52 22.60
C PRO A 288 3.37 14.93 23.76
N LYS A 289 3.33 16.23 24.09
CA LYS A 289 2.47 16.79 25.15
C LYS A 289 0.99 16.86 24.77
N ASP A 290 0.68 16.71 23.49
CA ASP A 290 -0.68 16.85 22.98
C ASP A 290 -1.40 15.50 22.84
N LEU A 291 -0.70 14.38 22.97
CA LEU A 291 -1.27 13.04 22.83
C LEU A 291 -2.39 12.76 23.86
N ASP A 292 -2.24 13.27 25.09
CA ASP A 292 -3.23 13.07 26.17
C ASP A 292 -4.33 14.13 26.23
N LYS A 293 -4.37 15.09 25.28
CA LYS A 293 -5.37 16.16 25.26
C LYS A 293 -6.75 15.73 24.76
N PHE A 294 -6.84 14.57 24.15
CA PHE A 294 -8.09 14.04 23.62
C PHE A 294 -8.79 13.14 24.63
N ASP A 295 -10.09 12.99 24.47
CA ASP A 295 -10.92 12.06 25.23
C ASP A 295 -10.86 10.62 24.65
N PHE A 296 -10.03 10.40 23.63
CA PHE A 296 -9.65 9.12 23.06
C PHE A 296 -8.11 8.99 22.98
N ASP A 297 -7.60 7.80 22.75
CA ASP A 297 -6.18 7.57 22.53
C ASP A 297 -5.78 8.12 21.14
N ALA A 298 -4.87 9.11 21.09
CA ALA A 298 -4.40 9.72 19.84
C ALA A 298 -3.63 8.72 18.94
N LEU A 299 -3.16 7.59 19.48
CA LEU A 299 -2.50 6.51 18.75
C LEU A 299 -3.44 5.36 18.38
N ASP A 300 -4.74 5.49 18.68
CA ASP A 300 -5.77 4.53 18.24
C ASP A 300 -6.06 4.78 16.75
N ASP A 301 -5.70 3.82 15.90
CA ASP A 301 -5.86 3.88 14.45
C ASP A 301 -7.33 3.72 13.97
N THR A 302 -8.28 3.47 14.89
CA THR A 302 -9.71 3.54 14.61
C THR A 302 -10.28 4.97 14.73
N LYS A 303 -9.42 5.95 15.10
CA LYS A 303 -9.80 7.33 15.34
C LYS A 303 -9.14 8.31 14.36
N VAL A 304 -9.94 9.25 13.88
CA VAL A 304 -9.45 10.39 13.11
C VAL A 304 -8.98 11.48 14.08
N TRP A 305 -7.85 12.10 13.81
CA TRP A 305 -7.48 13.32 14.54
C TRP A 305 -8.41 14.47 14.12
N PRO A 306 -8.87 15.29 15.07
CA PRO A 306 -9.86 16.31 14.77
C PRO A 306 -9.32 17.39 13.82
N SER A 307 -10.22 18.04 13.09
CA SER A 307 -9.90 19.13 12.14
C SER A 307 -9.30 20.38 12.81
N SER A 308 -9.39 20.49 14.15
CA SER A 308 -8.67 21.51 14.92
C SER A 308 -7.15 21.35 14.86
N ILE A 309 -6.64 20.18 14.49
CA ILE A 309 -5.23 19.97 14.12
C ILE A 309 -5.13 20.22 12.61
N PRO A 310 -4.53 21.35 12.18
CA PRO A 310 -4.53 21.72 10.78
C PRO A 310 -3.70 20.76 9.93
N GLU A 311 -4.18 20.48 8.73
CA GLU A 311 -3.41 19.80 7.70
C GLU A 311 -2.41 20.78 7.07
N GLN A 312 -1.14 20.42 7.03
CA GLN A 312 -0.06 21.18 6.39
C GLN A 312 0.39 20.46 5.12
N LYS A 313 0.29 21.12 3.97
CA LYS A 313 0.82 20.58 2.72
C LYS A 313 2.35 20.58 2.74
N VAL A 314 2.96 19.42 2.43
CA VAL A 314 4.42 19.24 2.46
C VAL A 314 5.02 18.81 1.13
N GLY A 315 4.23 18.32 0.18
CA GLY A 315 4.74 17.90 -1.13
C GLY A 315 3.65 17.52 -2.11
N THR A 316 4.08 17.20 -3.33
CA THR A 316 3.20 16.72 -4.40
C THR A 316 3.83 15.49 -5.04
N MET A 317 3.03 14.45 -5.24
CA MET A 317 3.37 13.25 -6.00
C MET A 317 2.70 13.31 -7.36
N THR A 318 3.46 13.00 -8.43
CA THR A 318 2.96 12.87 -9.81
C THR A 318 3.29 11.48 -10.33
N LEU A 319 2.30 10.74 -10.81
CA LEU A 319 2.48 9.39 -11.37
C LEU A 319 2.48 9.48 -12.90
N ASN A 320 3.60 9.11 -13.55
CA ASN A 320 3.85 9.45 -14.94
C ASN A 320 4.43 8.32 -15.81
N ARG A 321 4.66 7.11 -15.24
CA ARG A 321 5.26 6.00 -16.00
C ARG A 321 4.66 4.65 -15.60
N ILE A 322 4.10 3.97 -16.58
CA ILE A 322 3.59 2.59 -16.45
C ILE A 322 4.79 1.64 -16.36
N PRO A 323 4.73 0.57 -15.55
CA PRO A 323 5.74 -0.49 -15.55
C PRO A 323 5.88 -1.17 -16.92
N ASP A 324 7.12 -1.48 -17.29
CA ASP A 324 7.40 -2.24 -18.52
C ASP A 324 7.09 -3.74 -18.34
N ASN A 325 7.20 -4.23 -17.10
CA ASN A 325 6.87 -5.60 -16.72
C ASN A 325 6.03 -5.59 -15.43
N TYR A 326 4.81 -6.11 -15.54
CA TYR A 326 3.88 -6.17 -14.40
C TYR A 326 4.39 -7.09 -13.27
N PHE A 327 4.92 -8.26 -13.61
CA PHE A 327 5.41 -9.22 -12.61
C PHE A 327 6.59 -8.65 -11.84
N GLU A 328 7.62 -8.21 -12.54
CA GLU A 328 8.85 -7.64 -11.97
C GLU A 328 8.57 -6.41 -11.09
N SER A 329 7.72 -5.49 -11.58
CA SER A 329 7.50 -4.22 -10.88
C SER A 329 6.34 -4.30 -9.89
N THR A 330 5.22 -4.97 -10.22
CA THR A 330 4.02 -4.95 -9.40
C THR A 330 3.91 -6.16 -8.47
N GLU A 331 4.15 -7.38 -9.01
CA GLU A 331 4.04 -8.59 -8.19
C GLU A 331 5.23 -8.74 -7.24
N GLU A 332 6.44 -8.47 -7.68
CA GLU A 332 7.65 -8.57 -6.84
C GLU A 332 7.86 -7.36 -5.92
N SER A 333 7.09 -6.28 -6.07
CA SER A 333 7.20 -5.15 -5.15
C SER A 333 6.87 -5.56 -3.71
N ALA A 334 7.73 -5.12 -2.80
CA ALA A 334 7.64 -5.41 -1.38
C ALA A 334 7.62 -4.09 -0.60
N PHE A 335 6.55 -3.86 0.15
CA PHE A 335 6.39 -2.69 1.01
C PHE A 335 6.45 -3.13 2.48
N ALA A 336 6.97 -2.26 3.34
CA ALA A 336 6.96 -2.49 4.78
C ALA A 336 6.94 -1.16 5.55
N PRO A 337 6.02 -0.97 6.52
CA PRO A 337 6.03 0.21 7.40
C PRO A 337 7.31 0.37 8.21
N SER A 338 8.10 -0.70 8.37
CA SER A 338 9.41 -0.69 9.01
C SER A 338 10.55 -0.14 8.13
N ARG A 339 10.30 0.12 6.84
CA ARG A 339 11.28 0.81 5.99
C ARG A 339 11.17 2.30 6.20
N LEU A 340 12.04 2.81 7.05
CA LEU A 340 12.10 4.19 7.47
C LEU A 340 13.50 4.75 7.15
N VAL A 341 13.60 6.06 7.10
CA VAL A 341 14.85 6.80 6.88
C VAL A 341 15.13 7.70 8.08
N PRO A 342 16.37 8.18 8.29
CA PRO A 342 16.67 9.15 9.34
C PRO A 342 15.66 10.29 9.39
N GLY A 343 15.23 10.65 10.58
CA GLY A 343 14.20 11.68 10.79
C GLY A 343 12.75 11.17 10.77
N ILE A 344 12.53 9.87 10.52
CA ILE A 344 11.21 9.22 10.60
C ILE A 344 11.32 7.94 11.42
N GLU A 345 10.54 7.83 12.50
CA GLU A 345 10.53 6.67 13.38
C GLU A 345 9.10 6.14 13.60
N PRO A 346 8.93 4.85 13.98
CA PRO A 346 7.62 4.34 14.33
C PRO A 346 7.13 4.93 15.67
N SER A 347 5.82 5.05 15.81
CA SER A 347 5.20 5.40 17.09
C SER A 347 4.83 4.16 17.90
N GLU A 348 4.25 4.38 19.06
CA GLU A 348 3.77 3.37 19.99
C GLU A 348 2.34 2.86 19.65
N ASP A 349 1.80 3.23 18.49
CA ASP A 349 0.55 2.70 17.94
C ASP A 349 0.62 1.16 17.89
N ARG A 350 -0.32 0.48 18.56
CA ARG A 350 -0.30 -0.98 18.72
C ARG A 350 -0.45 -1.73 17.40
N MET A 351 -1.28 -1.22 16.51
CA MET A 351 -1.47 -1.82 15.20
C MET A 351 -0.23 -1.61 14.33
N LEU A 352 0.39 -0.43 14.36
CA LEU A 352 1.67 -0.16 13.68
C LEU A 352 2.77 -1.11 14.16
N GLN A 353 2.91 -1.33 15.47
CA GLN A 353 3.95 -2.20 16.03
C GLN A 353 3.88 -3.63 15.47
N GLY A 354 2.69 -4.20 15.33
CA GLY A 354 2.52 -5.50 14.67
C GLY A 354 2.84 -5.46 13.17
N ARG A 355 2.51 -4.36 12.49
CA ARG A 355 2.79 -4.15 11.07
C ARG A 355 4.30 -4.02 10.77
N LEU A 356 5.12 -3.53 11.72
CA LEU A 356 6.58 -3.44 11.55
C LEU A 356 7.21 -4.81 11.31
N PHE A 357 6.68 -5.87 11.93
CA PHE A 357 7.15 -7.24 11.73
C PHE A 357 6.47 -7.91 10.52
N SER A 358 5.15 -7.89 10.48
CA SER A 358 4.33 -8.74 9.61
C SER A 358 4.62 -8.55 8.11
N TYR A 359 4.88 -7.32 7.66
CA TYR A 359 5.14 -7.04 6.24
C TYR A 359 6.46 -7.62 5.77
N ALA A 360 7.54 -7.47 6.52
CA ALA A 360 8.83 -8.05 6.16
C ALA A 360 8.77 -9.58 6.14
N ASP A 361 8.10 -10.19 7.11
CA ASP A 361 7.93 -11.63 7.21
C ASP A 361 7.19 -12.21 6.00
N THR A 362 6.04 -11.65 5.64
CA THR A 362 5.27 -12.12 4.48
C THR A 362 6.02 -11.93 3.16
N GLN A 363 6.86 -10.90 3.01
CA GLN A 363 7.67 -10.71 1.82
C GLN A 363 8.81 -11.74 1.73
N MET A 364 9.42 -12.12 2.86
CA MET A 364 10.40 -13.22 2.90
C MET A 364 9.78 -14.55 2.46
N TYR A 365 8.54 -14.82 2.87
CA TYR A 365 7.79 -16.00 2.43
C TYR A 365 7.51 -15.98 0.92
N ARG A 366 7.10 -14.84 0.37
CA ARG A 366 6.71 -14.72 -1.04
C ARG A 366 7.89 -14.69 -2.02
N LEU A 367 8.96 -14.01 -1.65
CA LEU A 367 10.05 -13.57 -2.54
C LEU A 367 11.43 -14.08 -2.09
N GLY A 368 11.52 -14.68 -0.91
CA GLY A 368 12.78 -15.11 -0.33
C GLY A 368 13.48 -14.03 0.52
N PRO A 369 14.48 -14.43 1.32
CA PRO A 369 15.13 -13.55 2.31
C PRO A 369 15.86 -12.34 1.69
N ASN A 370 16.34 -12.47 0.46
CA ASN A 370 17.06 -11.42 -0.26
C ASN A 370 16.17 -10.55 -1.17
N TYR A 371 14.87 -10.50 -0.94
CA TYR A 371 13.90 -9.75 -1.77
C TYR A 371 14.22 -8.24 -1.92
N ASN A 372 14.99 -7.66 -1.00
CA ASN A 372 15.46 -6.27 -1.09
C ASN A 372 16.52 -6.06 -2.19
N GLN A 373 17.05 -7.14 -2.78
CA GLN A 373 18.00 -7.08 -3.90
C GLN A 373 17.29 -7.09 -5.26
N LEU A 374 15.99 -7.43 -5.32
CA LEU A 374 15.20 -7.34 -6.54
C LEU A 374 15.12 -5.89 -7.05
N PRO A 375 15.16 -5.64 -8.36
CA PRO A 375 15.25 -4.30 -8.93
C PRO A 375 14.22 -3.31 -8.37
N ILE A 376 12.96 -3.74 -8.26
CA ILE A 376 11.88 -2.89 -7.73
C ILE A 376 12.01 -2.58 -6.23
N ASN A 377 12.71 -3.39 -5.47
CA ASN A 377 12.83 -3.26 -4.02
C ASN A 377 14.18 -2.66 -3.59
N ARG A 378 15.16 -2.70 -4.47
CA ARG A 378 16.53 -2.23 -4.18
C ARG A 378 16.56 -0.72 -4.01
N PRO A 379 17.24 -0.19 -2.98
CA PRO A 379 17.46 1.25 -2.85
C PRO A 379 18.38 1.78 -3.97
N VAL A 380 18.24 3.07 -4.28
CA VAL A 380 19.09 3.75 -5.26
C VAL A 380 20.46 4.12 -4.68
N VAL A 381 20.61 4.05 -3.37
CA VAL A 381 21.88 4.28 -2.67
C VAL A 381 22.60 2.96 -2.43
N PRO A 382 23.94 2.96 -2.32
CA PRO A 382 24.70 1.77 -1.99
C PRO A 382 24.27 1.15 -0.66
N VAL A 383 24.20 -0.17 -0.60
CA VAL A 383 23.93 -0.94 0.61
C VAL A 383 25.24 -1.49 1.16
N SER A 384 25.58 -1.12 2.40
CA SER A 384 26.74 -1.63 3.13
C SER A 384 26.29 -2.22 4.45
N ASN A 385 26.27 -3.55 4.54
CA ASN A 385 25.92 -4.30 5.74
C ASN A 385 26.70 -5.63 5.78
N ASN A 386 26.52 -6.42 6.83
CA ASN A 386 27.22 -7.69 7.03
C ASN A 386 26.45 -8.91 6.48
N ASN A 387 25.37 -8.71 5.71
CA ASN A 387 24.60 -9.80 5.12
C ASN A 387 25.29 -10.32 3.86
N GLN A 388 25.76 -11.56 3.88
CA GLN A 388 26.48 -12.20 2.77
C GLN A 388 25.77 -13.45 2.25
N ASP A 389 24.91 -14.06 3.05
CA ASP A 389 24.33 -15.36 2.80
C ASP A 389 22.81 -15.26 2.58
N GLY A 390 22.22 -16.41 2.47
CA GLY A 390 20.77 -16.56 2.29
C GLY A 390 20.39 -16.89 0.85
N PHE A 391 19.21 -17.46 0.71
CA PHE A 391 18.69 -17.97 -0.55
C PHE A 391 18.63 -16.87 -1.63
N MET A 392 19.16 -17.15 -2.81
CA MET A 392 19.23 -16.24 -3.96
C MET A 392 19.92 -14.90 -3.65
N ASN A 393 20.97 -14.90 -2.84
CA ASN A 393 21.76 -13.70 -2.62
C ASN A 393 22.47 -13.32 -3.94
N ALA A 394 22.23 -12.11 -4.42
CA ALA A 394 22.88 -11.49 -5.57
C ALA A 394 23.61 -10.18 -5.18
N GLY A 395 23.88 -9.98 -3.89
CA GLY A 395 24.58 -8.79 -3.38
C GLY A 395 26.10 -8.83 -3.64
N ASP A 396 26.71 -7.66 -3.65
CA ASP A 396 28.16 -7.48 -3.95
C ASP A 396 29.06 -7.56 -2.72
N ARG A 397 28.50 -7.88 -1.54
CA ARG A 397 29.28 -7.95 -0.30
C ARG A 397 30.39 -8.99 -0.40
N LYS A 398 31.63 -8.58 -0.11
CA LYS A 398 32.85 -9.40 -0.16
C LYS A 398 33.65 -9.22 1.13
N GLY A 399 34.59 -10.12 1.37
CA GLY A 399 35.50 -10.10 2.49
C GLY A 399 35.12 -11.06 3.60
N GLU A 400 36.06 -11.30 4.51
CA GLU A 400 35.93 -12.29 5.58
C GLU A 400 35.15 -11.77 6.78
N VAL A 401 35.15 -10.44 6.98
CA VAL A 401 34.53 -9.81 8.15
C VAL A 401 33.06 -9.48 7.84
N ASN A 402 32.16 -10.32 8.33
CA ASN A 402 30.69 -10.14 8.23
C ASN A 402 30.04 -9.99 9.61
N TYR A 403 30.79 -9.45 10.58
CA TYR A 403 30.37 -9.28 11.98
C TYR A 403 30.86 -7.95 12.54
N GLU A 404 30.19 -7.50 13.60
CA GLU A 404 30.58 -6.35 14.41
C GLU A 404 30.31 -6.71 15.90
N PRO A 405 31.14 -6.29 16.88
CA PRO A 405 32.28 -5.37 16.73
C PRO A 405 33.52 -6.01 16.08
N SER A 406 34.25 -5.22 15.32
CA SER A 406 35.50 -5.65 14.66
C SER A 406 36.51 -4.53 14.62
N GLY A 407 37.80 -4.87 14.86
CA GLY A 407 38.90 -3.93 14.70
C GLY A 407 39.45 -3.84 13.27
N VAL A 408 38.96 -4.66 12.35
CA VAL A 408 39.43 -4.76 10.96
C VAL A 408 38.31 -4.66 9.94
N ALA A 409 37.07 -4.39 10.38
CA ALA A 409 35.94 -4.21 9.49
C ALA A 409 36.08 -2.96 8.60
N GLU A 410 35.67 -3.08 7.33
CA GLU A 410 35.61 -1.97 6.39
C GLU A 410 34.36 -1.09 6.54
N ILE A 411 33.33 -1.60 7.23
CA ILE A 411 32.09 -0.89 7.50
C ILE A 411 31.89 -0.76 9.02
N ALA A 412 31.28 0.35 9.43
CA ALA A 412 31.02 0.63 10.84
C ALA A 412 29.65 1.30 11.02
N GLN A 413 29.07 1.08 12.19
CA GLN A 413 27.87 1.76 12.62
C GLN A 413 28.02 3.28 12.57
N GLN A 414 26.91 4.00 12.42
CA GLN A 414 26.87 5.46 12.36
C GLN A 414 26.07 6.00 13.54
N ASP A 415 26.76 6.31 14.63
CA ASP A 415 26.15 6.69 15.93
C ASP A 415 25.18 7.88 15.87
N LYS A 416 25.34 8.77 14.89
CA LYS A 416 24.45 9.91 14.67
C LYS A 416 23.02 9.51 14.29
N TYR A 417 22.80 8.26 13.88
CA TYR A 417 21.48 7.72 13.48
C TYR A 417 20.86 6.81 14.55
N LYS A 418 21.32 6.89 15.79
CA LYS A 418 20.64 6.21 16.90
C LYS A 418 19.22 6.75 17.06
N SER A 419 18.26 5.85 17.25
CA SER A 419 16.87 6.21 17.53
C SER A 419 16.74 7.11 18.76
N VAL A 420 15.74 8.00 18.74
CA VAL A 420 15.48 8.87 19.88
C VAL A 420 15.03 8.07 21.10
N GLN A 421 15.38 8.57 22.28
CA GLN A 421 14.92 7.97 23.54
C GLN A 421 13.46 8.34 23.78
N THR A 422 12.59 7.33 23.97
CA THR A 422 11.20 7.50 24.35
C THR A 422 10.99 6.91 25.74
N SER A 423 10.50 7.71 26.67
CA SER A 423 10.13 7.23 28.01
C SER A 423 8.84 6.43 27.94
N LEU A 424 8.87 5.21 28.42
CA LEU A 424 7.72 4.33 28.58
C LEU A 424 7.50 4.06 30.07
N THR A 425 6.24 4.15 30.53
CA THR A 425 5.86 3.81 31.91
C THR A 425 4.70 2.83 31.91
N GLY A 426 4.71 1.87 32.83
CA GLY A 426 3.65 0.89 32.96
C GLY A 426 4.14 -0.47 33.45
N THR A 427 3.20 -1.41 33.57
CA THR A 427 3.45 -2.81 33.85
C THR A 427 2.97 -3.66 32.69
N THR A 428 3.62 -4.79 32.43
CA THR A 428 3.15 -5.73 31.42
C THR A 428 1.78 -6.27 31.80
N GLN A 429 0.82 -6.20 30.85
CA GLN A 429 -0.55 -6.69 31.06
C GLN A 429 -1.22 -7.00 29.72
N GLN A 430 -2.18 -7.93 29.73
CA GLN A 430 -3.10 -8.16 28.62
C GLN A 430 -4.44 -7.51 28.99
N ARG A 431 -4.79 -6.42 28.31
CA ARG A 431 -5.96 -5.62 28.66
C ARG A 431 -6.49 -4.85 27.44
N ALA A 432 -7.81 -4.69 27.39
CA ALA A 432 -8.45 -3.84 26.39
C ALA A 432 -7.95 -2.37 26.49
N ILE A 433 -7.94 -1.67 25.36
CA ILE A 433 -7.64 -0.24 25.31
C ILE A 433 -8.78 0.53 26.00
N HIS A 434 -8.43 1.48 26.86
CA HIS A 434 -9.38 2.45 27.42
C HIS A 434 -9.56 3.67 26.52
N LYS A 435 -10.55 4.52 26.79
CA LYS A 435 -10.92 5.69 25.99
C LYS A 435 -11.29 5.32 24.56
N THR A 436 -12.26 4.47 24.38
CA THR A 436 -12.57 3.88 23.07
C THR A 436 -13.51 4.72 22.22
N LEU A 437 -14.58 5.29 22.79
CA LEU A 437 -15.59 6.13 22.08
C LEU A 437 -15.94 5.56 20.69
N ASP A 438 -16.24 4.26 20.63
CA ASP A 438 -16.28 3.46 19.41
C ASP A 438 -17.37 3.92 18.41
N PHE A 439 -18.38 4.65 18.86
CA PHE A 439 -19.53 5.01 18.03
C PHE A 439 -19.54 6.47 17.62
N ARG A 440 -18.88 7.36 18.37
CA ARG A 440 -18.98 8.81 18.20
C ARG A 440 -18.59 9.27 16.79
N GLN A 441 -17.40 8.93 16.32
CA GLN A 441 -16.90 9.40 15.03
C GLN A 441 -17.67 8.80 13.84
N ALA A 442 -18.22 7.60 13.99
CA ALA A 442 -19.13 7.01 13.00
C ALA A 442 -20.40 7.89 12.83
N GLY A 443 -20.99 8.33 13.93
CA GLY A 443 -22.14 9.26 13.93
C GLY A 443 -21.79 10.64 13.40
N GLU A 444 -20.63 11.19 13.79
CA GLU A 444 -20.13 12.46 13.27
C GLU A 444 -19.98 12.42 11.76
N TYR A 445 -19.34 11.39 11.24
CA TYR A 445 -19.17 11.20 9.79
C TYR A 445 -20.53 11.01 9.08
N TYR A 446 -21.42 10.16 9.59
CA TYR A 446 -22.76 9.96 9.02
C TYR A 446 -23.53 11.28 8.87
N ARG A 447 -23.43 12.18 9.85
CA ARG A 447 -24.11 13.50 9.81
C ARG A 447 -23.53 14.45 8.75
N THR A 448 -22.29 14.26 8.31
CA THR A 448 -21.70 15.06 7.22
C THR A 448 -22.21 14.65 5.83
N LEU A 449 -22.75 13.44 5.69
CA LEU A 449 -23.21 12.92 4.41
C LEU A 449 -24.47 13.67 3.90
N SER A 450 -24.55 13.87 2.60
CA SER A 450 -25.79 14.30 1.94
C SER A 450 -26.89 13.26 2.11
N GLU A 451 -28.15 13.63 1.90
CA GLU A 451 -29.27 12.67 1.99
C GLU A 451 -29.14 11.53 0.95
N THR A 452 -28.58 11.82 -0.23
CA THR A 452 -28.23 10.79 -1.21
C THR A 452 -27.16 9.85 -0.66
N GLY A 453 -26.05 10.39 -0.11
CA GLY A 453 -24.98 9.59 0.47
C GLY A 453 -25.45 8.73 1.65
N LYS A 454 -26.32 9.26 2.52
CA LYS A 454 -26.98 8.47 3.59
C LYS A 454 -27.81 7.34 3.00
N SER A 455 -28.63 7.62 1.96
CA SER A 455 -29.45 6.60 1.30
C SER A 455 -28.61 5.51 0.64
N ASP A 456 -27.52 5.86 -0.02
CA ASP A 456 -26.61 4.92 -0.66
C ASP A 456 -25.86 4.07 0.38
N LEU A 457 -25.39 4.68 1.48
CA LEU A 457 -24.84 3.97 2.63
C LEU A 457 -25.82 2.94 3.20
N ILE A 458 -27.08 3.34 3.47
CA ILE A 458 -28.11 2.43 3.98
C ILE A 458 -28.37 1.30 3.01
N THR A 459 -28.49 1.59 1.71
CA THR A 459 -28.72 0.59 0.67
C THR A 459 -27.58 -0.44 0.62
N ALA A 460 -26.35 0.03 0.62
CA ALA A 460 -25.19 -0.84 0.55
C ALA A 460 -25.04 -1.72 1.79
N LEU A 461 -25.11 -1.11 2.99
CA LEU A 461 -24.91 -1.82 4.25
C LEU A 461 -26.08 -2.78 4.55
N SER A 462 -27.33 -2.39 4.26
CA SER A 462 -28.48 -3.28 4.45
C SER A 462 -28.44 -4.47 3.49
N GLY A 463 -27.82 -4.34 2.32
CA GLY A 463 -27.65 -5.44 1.37
C GLY A 463 -26.85 -6.60 1.95
N ASP A 464 -25.81 -6.34 2.72
CA ASP A 464 -25.00 -7.36 3.37
C ASP A 464 -25.55 -7.73 4.77
N LEU A 465 -25.86 -6.76 5.61
CA LEU A 465 -26.38 -7.00 6.96
C LEU A 465 -27.76 -7.68 6.95
N GLY A 466 -28.57 -7.44 5.91
CA GLY A 466 -29.85 -8.12 5.69
C GLY A 466 -29.71 -9.62 5.45
N ARG A 467 -28.55 -10.08 5.00
CA ARG A 467 -28.23 -11.51 4.76
C ARG A 467 -27.73 -12.24 6.01
N VAL A 468 -27.46 -11.51 7.10
CA VAL A 468 -27.02 -12.09 8.37
C VAL A 468 -28.19 -12.82 9.01
N THR A 469 -28.01 -14.12 9.23
CA THR A 469 -29.04 -15.01 9.80
C THR A 469 -28.97 -15.15 11.31
N ASN A 470 -27.83 -14.87 11.92
CA ASN A 470 -27.67 -14.85 13.37
C ASN A 470 -28.28 -13.55 13.93
N ASP A 471 -29.43 -13.69 14.61
CA ASP A 471 -30.19 -12.59 15.20
C ASP A 471 -29.35 -11.77 16.20
N ALA A 472 -28.56 -12.44 17.06
CA ALA A 472 -27.75 -11.74 18.06
C ALA A 472 -26.72 -10.82 17.40
N ASN A 473 -26.01 -11.31 16.39
CA ASN A 473 -25.02 -10.53 15.65
C ASN A 473 -25.67 -9.38 14.86
N LYS A 474 -26.79 -9.67 14.20
CA LYS A 474 -27.55 -8.65 13.45
C LYS A 474 -27.98 -7.50 14.36
N TYR A 475 -28.59 -7.81 15.51
CA TYR A 475 -29.06 -6.78 16.45
C TYR A 475 -27.89 -6.06 17.15
N ALA A 476 -26.79 -6.74 17.45
CA ALA A 476 -25.58 -6.08 17.95
C ALA A 476 -25.09 -5.03 16.95
N MET A 477 -24.92 -5.39 15.68
CA MET A 477 -24.50 -4.45 14.64
C MET A 477 -25.47 -3.27 14.48
N LEU A 478 -26.77 -3.53 14.40
CA LEU A 478 -27.78 -2.48 14.31
C LEU A 478 -27.74 -1.53 15.51
N SER A 479 -27.49 -2.06 16.71
CA SER A 479 -27.37 -1.25 17.92
C SER A 479 -26.14 -0.35 17.91
N TYR A 480 -25.03 -0.77 17.33
CA TYR A 480 -23.82 0.04 17.16
C TYR A 480 -24.09 1.27 16.27
N PHE A 481 -24.72 1.08 15.12
CA PHE A 481 -25.09 2.16 14.22
C PHE A 481 -26.17 3.09 14.83
N TYR A 482 -27.08 2.53 15.65
CA TYR A 482 -28.05 3.35 16.39
C TYR A 482 -27.39 4.16 17.49
N LYS A 483 -26.40 3.59 18.18
CA LYS A 483 -25.60 4.29 19.20
C LYS A 483 -24.78 5.43 18.59
N ALA A 484 -24.26 5.22 17.39
CA ALA A 484 -23.55 6.23 16.61
C ALA A 484 -24.46 7.41 16.22
N ASP A 485 -25.64 7.11 15.67
CA ASP A 485 -26.67 8.09 15.33
C ASP A 485 -28.05 7.42 15.23
N ALA A 486 -29.05 7.98 15.89
CA ALA A 486 -30.39 7.38 15.97
C ALA A 486 -31.11 7.30 14.61
N ASP A 487 -30.90 8.26 13.71
CA ASP A 487 -31.43 8.21 12.33
C ASP A 487 -30.76 7.09 11.55
N TYR A 488 -29.45 6.99 11.63
CA TYR A 488 -28.65 5.95 10.97
C TYR A 488 -29.15 4.55 11.35
N GLY A 489 -29.17 4.23 12.65
CA GLY A 489 -29.62 2.93 13.14
C GLY A 489 -31.09 2.65 12.84
N THR A 490 -31.97 3.66 12.90
CA THR A 490 -33.40 3.52 12.58
C THR A 490 -33.61 3.19 11.09
N ARG A 491 -32.94 3.93 10.19
CA ARG A 491 -33.03 3.70 8.74
C ARG A 491 -32.51 2.29 8.39
N LEU A 492 -31.40 1.89 8.98
CA LEU A 492 -30.81 0.58 8.75
C LEU A 492 -31.67 -0.58 9.29
N ALA A 493 -32.23 -0.42 10.51
CA ALA A 493 -33.16 -1.40 11.08
C ALA A 493 -34.37 -1.62 10.18
N ARG A 494 -34.98 -0.55 9.68
CA ARG A 494 -36.10 -0.62 8.73
C ARG A 494 -35.70 -1.31 7.42
N ALA A 495 -34.56 -0.96 6.85
CA ALA A 495 -34.07 -1.55 5.59
C ALA A 495 -33.76 -3.04 5.70
N THR A 496 -33.42 -3.52 6.91
CA THR A 496 -33.14 -4.94 7.20
C THR A 496 -34.34 -5.69 7.81
N ASN A 497 -35.53 -5.07 7.86
CA ASN A 497 -36.74 -5.60 8.50
C ASN A 497 -36.57 -6.00 9.97
N ALA A 498 -35.73 -5.26 10.71
CA ALA A 498 -35.50 -5.48 12.13
C ALA A 498 -36.44 -4.61 13.01
N ASP A 499 -36.72 -5.09 14.22
CA ASP A 499 -37.51 -4.34 15.20
C ASP A 499 -36.68 -3.16 15.76
N VAL A 500 -37.13 -1.94 15.41
CA VAL A 500 -36.49 -0.69 15.84
C VAL A 500 -36.50 -0.51 17.35
N ALA A 501 -37.55 -0.97 18.06
CA ALA A 501 -37.63 -0.85 19.51
C ALA A 501 -36.56 -1.73 20.19
N ARG A 502 -36.38 -2.95 19.70
CA ARG A 502 -35.33 -3.86 20.17
C ARG A 502 -33.92 -3.32 19.88
N VAL A 503 -33.70 -2.71 18.69
CA VAL A 503 -32.42 -2.05 18.36
C VAL A 503 -32.12 -0.91 19.30
N LYS A 504 -33.11 -0.05 19.57
CA LYS A 504 -32.99 1.07 20.52
C LYS A 504 -32.67 0.60 21.93
N ASP A 505 -33.36 -0.42 22.39
CA ASP A 505 -33.12 -1.02 23.72
C ASP A 505 -31.69 -1.57 23.81
N ALA A 506 -31.25 -2.35 22.83
CA ALA A 506 -29.88 -2.87 22.78
C ALA A 506 -28.83 -1.73 22.80
N ALA A 507 -29.07 -0.65 22.02
CA ALA A 507 -28.15 0.49 21.96
C ALA A 507 -28.07 1.26 23.30
N ALA A 508 -29.13 1.25 24.11
CA ALA A 508 -29.13 1.89 25.43
C ALA A 508 -28.20 1.18 26.44
N HIS A 509 -27.91 -0.09 26.23
CA HIS A 509 -27.03 -0.88 27.09
C HIS A 509 -25.55 -0.84 26.66
N LEU A 510 -25.21 -0.20 25.53
CA LEU A 510 -23.83 -0.05 25.08
C LEU A 510 -23.12 1.06 25.87
N SER A 511 -21.96 0.74 26.43
CA SER A 511 -21.07 1.74 27.02
C SER A 511 -20.18 2.38 25.96
N GLU A 512 -19.76 3.61 26.19
CA GLU A 512 -18.74 4.34 25.42
C GLU A 512 -17.50 4.58 26.30
N ASN A 513 -17.03 3.58 26.95
CA ASN A 513 -15.90 3.68 27.89
C ASN A 513 -14.56 3.95 27.17
#